data_544f311799b5b690d847d81922a62896
#
_entry.id   544f311799b5b690d847d81922a62896
#
_cell.length_a   1.000
_cell.length_b   1.000
_cell.length_c   1.000
_cell.angle_alpha   90.00
_cell.angle_beta   90.00
_cell.angle_gamma   90.00
#
_symmetry.space_group_name_H-M   'P 1'
#
loop_
_entity.id
_entity.type
_entity.pdbx_description
1 polymer ?
#
loop_
_entity_poly.entity_id
_entity_poly.type
_entity_poly.pdbx_seq_one_letter_code
_entity_poly.pdbx_strand_id
1 'polypeptide(L)'
;MDRVISFPHLGNYYIVFDYFIRKATKCKVIVPPATTKRTIEIGSKYAPSFVCVPFKYNLGNYIEALEKGANTLIQGGGGCRYGYYGELEEKILRDLGYDFEFYNMISDNHISLKKGYKFCKKMNKRANPISTFYYLINSLVMIICMDKIEKYIRLNMGFEVVDGSFEKIEKEYLDSFKDNGIFKNIYNYFKYRKKFRNIKINKPNKPLR
;
A
#
# COMPACT_ATOMS: atom_id res chain seq x y z
N MET A 1 7.26 -23.75 8.28
CA MET A 1 7.82 -22.65 7.48
C MET A 1 7.43 -21.32 8.10
N ASP A 2 8.36 -20.39 8.19
CA ASP A 2 8.04 -19.03 8.60
C ASP A 2 7.19 -18.35 7.54
N ARG A 3 6.12 -17.68 7.97
CA ARG A 3 5.23 -16.96 7.05
C ARG A 3 5.85 -15.65 6.62
N VAL A 4 5.93 -15.47 5.31
CA VAL A 4 6.42 -14.25 4.66
C VAL A 4 5.28 -13.67 3.83
N ILE A 5 4.74 -12.55 4.30
CA ILE A 5 3.52 -11.95 3.75
C ILE A 5 3.88 -10.92 2.68
N SER A 6 3.09 -10.86 1.61
CA SER A 6 3.14 -9.78 0.63
C SER A 6 1.74 -9.35 0.18
N PHE A 7 1.67 -8.21 -0.49
CA PHE A 7 0.46 -7.57 -0.98
C PHE A 7 0.79 -6.75 -2.24
N PRO A 8 -0.19 -6.31 -3.07
CA PRO A 8 0.09 -5.47 -4.23
C PRO A 8 0.66 -4.11 -3.82
N HIS A 9 1.56 -3.56 -4.61
CA HIS A 9 2.10 -2.21 -4.38
C HIS A 9 1.02 -1.15 -4.62
N LEU A 10 0.69 -0.39 -3.59
CA LEU A 10 -0.38 0.62 -3.59
C LEU A 10 0.20 2.04 -3.49
N GLY A 11 1.11 2.41 -4.40
CA GLY A 11 1.80 3.69 -4.33
C GLY A 11 2.46 3.87 -2.96
N ASN A 12 2.45 5.08 -2.41
CA ASN A 12 3.06 5.37 -1.10
C ASN A 12 2.35 4.68 0.08
N TYR A 13 1.12 4.17 -0.10
CA TYR A 13 0.37 3.51 0.97
C TYR A 13 0.94 2.14 1.37
N TYR A 14 1.88 1.58 0.60
CA TYR A 14 2.60 0.37 1.02
C TYR A 14 3.20 0.50 2.42
N ILE A 15 3.62 1.71 2.83
CA ILE A 15 4.17 2.01 4.17
C ILE A 15 3.16 1.66 5.27
N VAL A 16 1.90 2.00 5.04
CA VAL A 16 0.80 1.75 5.99
C VAL A 16 0.47 0.27 6.08
N PHE A 17 0.40 -0.41 4.93
CA PHE A 17 0.14 -1.85 4.88
C PHE A 17 1.26 -2.65 5.52
N ASP A 18 2.53 -2.33 5.20
CA ASP A 18 3.70 -2.93 5.84
C ASP A 18 3.65 -2.74 7.36
N TYR A 19 3.43 -1.51 7.83
CA TYR A 19 3.30 -1.22 9.26
C TYR A 19 2.22 -2.07 9.92
N PHE A 20 1.00 -2.05 9.38
CA PHE A 20 -0.13 -2.76 9.98
C PHE A 20 0.10 -4.26 10.02
N ILE A 21 0.51 -4.86 8.90
CA ILE A 21 0.71 -6.30 8.79
C ILE A 21 1.82 -6.74 9.75
N ARG A 22 3.00 -6.10 9.73
CA ARG A 22 4.09 -6.44 10.65
C ARG A 22 3.70 -6.33 12.13
N LYS A 23 3.00 -5.26 12.50
CA LYS A 23 2.60 -5.04 13.91
C LYS A 23 1.52 -6.01 14.37
N ALA A 24 0.52 -6.27 13.54
CA ALA A 24 -0.62 -7.13 13.90
C ALA A 24 -0.28 -8.62 13.82
N THR A 25 0.47 -9.03 12.79
CA THR A 25 0.76 -10.46 12.55
C THR A 25 2.08 -10.95 13.14
N LYS A 26 3.05 -10.05 13.35
CA LYS A 26 4.44 -10.37 13.71
C LYS A 26 5.18 -11.20 12.64
N CYS A 27 4.64 -11.31 11.44
CA CYS A 27 5.27 -11.99 10.33
C CYS A 27 6.25 -11.05 9.60
N LYS A 28 7.19 -11.66 8.87
CA LYS A 28 8.01 -10.93 7.90
C LYS A 28 7.14 -10.45 6.74
N VAL A 29 7.39 -9.24 6.26
CA VAL A 29 6.70 -8.68 5.10
C VAL A 29 7.71 -8.43 3.99
N ILE A 30 7.37 -8.85 2.78
CA ILE A 30 8.04 -8.44 1.55
C ILE A 30 7.16 -7.40 0.90
N VAL A 31 7.59 -6.15 0.95
CA VAL A 31 6.96 -5.06 0.18
C VAL A 31 7.33 -5.28 -1.28
N PRO A 32 6.35 -5.41 -2.20
CA PRO A 32 6.67 -5.53 -3.61
C PRO A 32 7.33 -4.24 -4.11
N PRO A 33 8.19 -4.32 -5.12
CA PRO A 33 8.80 -3.12 -5.69
C PRO A 33 7.72 -2.20 -6.27
N ALA A 34 8.04 -0.92 -6.39
CA ALA A 34 7.21 -0.01 -7.16
C ALA A 34 7.00 -0.58 -8.56
N THR A 35 5.81 -0.34 -9.12
CA THR A 35 5.47 -0.84 -10.45
C THR A 35 6.47 -0.37 -11.49
N THR A 36 7.13 -1.32 -12.14
CA THR A 36 8.14 -1.08 -13.18
C THR A 36 7.65 -1.61 -14.53
N LYS A 37 8.42 -1.36 -15.58
CA LYS A 37 8.17 -1.98 -16.88
C LYS A 37 8.17 -3.51 -16.79
N ARG A 38 9.09 -4.10 -16.01
CA ARG A 38 9.13 -5.54 -15.75
C ARG A 38 7.85 -6.05 -15.10
N THR A 39 7.34 -5.34 -14.10
CA THR A 39 6.08 -5.71 -13.41
C THR A 39 4.91 -5.81 -14.40
N ILE A 40 4.79 -4.82 -15.32
CA ILE A 40 3.77 -4.82 -16.36
C ILE A 40 3.97 -5.95 -17.37
N GLU A 41 5.20 -6.18 -17.81
CA GLU A 41 5.51 -7.23 -18.78
C GLU A 41 5.14 -8.61 -18.21
N ILE A 42 5.56 -8.90 -16.98
CA ILE A 42 5.22 -10.15 -16.30
C ILE A 42 3.71 -10.29 -16.13
N GLY A 43 3.04 -9.27 -15.58
CA GLY A 43 1.60 -9.31 -15.37
C GLY A 43 0.82 -9.43 -16.67
N SER A 44 1.24 -8.76 -17.76
CA SER A 44 0.58 -8.84 -19.05
C SER A 44 0.78 -10.18 -19.75
N LYS A 45 1.91 -10.85 -19.51
CA LYS A 45 2.21 -12.17 -20.07
C LYS A 45 1.22 -13.23 -19.59
N TYR A 46 0.81 -13.17 -18.33
CA TYR A 46 0.00 -14.21 -17.70
C TYR A 46 -1.46 -13.79 -17.46
N ALA A 47 -1.76 -12.50 -17.53
CA ALA A 47 -3.12 -12.00 -17.39
C ALA A 47 -3.94 -12.23 -18.67
N PRO A 48 -5.26 -12.50 -18.56
CA PRO A 48 -6.16 -12.48 -19.71
C PRO A 48 -6.11 -11.15 -20.45
N SER A 49 -6.28 -11.15 -21.77
CA SER A 49 -6.18 -9.94 -22.61
C SER A 49 -7.22 -8.87 -22.26
N PHE A 50 -8.40 -9.29 -21.82
CA PHE A 50 -9.54 -8.41 -21.53
C PHE A 50 -9.50 -7.73 -20.14
N VAL A 51 -8.55 -8.09 -19.25
CA VAL A 51 -8.46 -7.46 -17.93
C VAL A 51 -7.80 -6.08 -18.00
N CYS A 52 -8.14 -5.24 -17.04
CA CYS A 52 -7.62 -3.88 -16.95
C CYS A 52 -6.13 -3.86 -16.52
N VAL A 53 -5.47 -2.73 -16.78
CA VAL A 53 -4.06 -2.54 -16.43
C VAL A 53 -3.78 -2.70 -14.93
N PRO A 54 -4.59 -2.20 -13.99
CA PRO A 54 -4.39 -2.45 -12.55
C PRO A 54 -4.32 -3.93 -12.18
N PHE A 55 -5.13 -4.80 -12.79
CA PHE A 55 -5.05 -6.24 -12.58
C PHE A 55 -3.66 -6.78 -12.98
N LYS A 56 -3.16 -6.34 -14.15
CA LYS A 56 -1.84 -6.77 -14.64
C LYS A 56 -0.71 -6.34 -13.70
N TYR A 57 -0.81 -5.13 -13.13
CA TYR A 57 0.14 -4.67 -12.12
C TYR A 57 0.12 -5.53 -10.87
N ASN A 58 -1.06 -5.83 -10.34
CA ASN A 58 -1.21 -6.64 -9.14
C ASN A 58 -0.64 -8.03 -9.37
N LEU A 59 -0.99 -8.67 -10.48
CA LEU A 59 -0.48 -10.00 -10.82
C LEU A 59 1.05 -9.99 -10.95
N GLY A 60 1.63 -8.99 -11.63
CA GLY A 60 3.07 -8.83 -11.72
C GLY A 60 3.74 -8.65 -10.36
N ASN A 61 3.18 -7.81 -9.48
CA ASN A 61 3.70 -7.62 -8.13
C ASN A 61 3.65 -8.91 -7.30
N TYR A 62 2.59 -9.71 -7.42
CA TYR A 62 2.50 -10.99 -6.72
C TYR A 62 3.57 -11.97 -7.20
N ILE A 63 3.78 -12.08 -8.52
CA ILE A 63 4.82 -12.94 -9.08
C ILE A 63 6.20 -12.50 -8.56
N GLU A 64 6.52 -11.20 -8.64
CA GLU A 64 7.79 -10.67 -8.12
C GLU A 64 7.96 -10.88 -6.61
N ALA A 65 6.87 -10.85 -5.84
CA ALA A 65 6.91 -11.13 -4.40
C ALA A 65 7.15 -12.62 -4.11
N LEU A 66 6.50 -13.51 -4.85
CA LEU A 66 6.68 -14.97 -4.74
C LEU A 66 8.11 -15.37 -5.14
N GLU A 67 8.66 -14.80 -6.21
CA GLU A 67 10.05 -14.99 -6.62
C GLU A 67 11.05 -14.54 -5.53
N LYS A 68 10.68 -13.55 -4.71
CA LYS A 68 11.48 -13.08 -3.56
C LYS A 68 11.26 -13.89 -2.27
N GLY A 69 10.45 -14.95 -2.33
CA GLY A 69 10.22 -15.86 -1.21
C GLY A 69 9.01 -15.52 -0.34
N ALA A 70 8.07 -14.69 -0.82
CA ALA A 70 6.76 -14.60 -0.18
C ALA A 70 6.04 -15.95 -0.32
N ASN A 71 5.31 -16.35 0.72
CA ASN A 71 4.51 -17.59 0.72
C ASN A 71 3.08 -17.35 1.21
N THR A 72 2.74 -16.10 1.48
CA THR A 72 1.41 -15.68 1.92
C THR A 72 1.07 -14.37 1.24
N LEU A 73 -0.01 -14.34 0.46
CA LEU A 73 -0.45 -13.18 -0.28
C LEU A 73 -1.76 -12.65 0.29
N ILE A 74 -1.89 -11.32 0.34
CA ILE A 74 -3.09 -10.63 0.79
C ILE A 74 -3.63 -9.77 -0.35
N GLN A 75 -4.91 -9.92 -0.69
CA GLN A 75 -5.65 -9.00 -1.52
C GLN A 75 -6.54 -8.13 -0.63
N GLY A 76 -6.13 -6.88 -0.46
CA GLY A 76 -6.80 -5.93 0.45
C GLY A 76 -7.54 -4.80 -0.25
N GLY A 77 -7.47 -4.73 -1.57
CA GLY A 77 -8.06 -3.67 -2.37
C GLY A 77 -8.69 -4.21 -3.65
N GLY A 78 -9.40 -3.36 -4.33
CA GLY A 78 -10.00 -3.70 -5.62
C GLY A 78 -11.50 -3.85 -5.54
N GLY A 79 -12.19 -2.78 -5.08
CA GLY A 79 -13.60 -2.60 -5.40
C GLY A 79 -13.78 -2.45 -6.91
N CYS A 80 -13.37 -3.45 -7.67
CA CYS A 80 -13.67 -3.50 -9.08
C CYS A 80 -15.14 -3.84 -9.26
N ARG A 81 -15.83 -3.09 -10.13
CA ARG A 81 -17.23 -3.33 -10.49
C ARG A 81 -17.49 -4.78 -10.92
N TYR A 82 -16.48 -5.45 -11.45
CA TYR A 82 -16.58 -6.82 -11.94
C TYR A 82 -16.20 -7.88 -10.89
N GLY A 83 -15.80 -7.50 -9.67
CA GLY A 83 -15.42 -8.43 -8.59
C GLY A 83 -14.25 -9.35 -8.99
N TYR A 84 -14.07 -10.42 -8.27
CA TYR A 84 -13.24 -11.59 -8.63
C TYR A 84 -11.75 -11.34 -8.92
N TYR A 85 -11.18 -10.17 -8.58
CA TYR A 85 -9.75 -9.96 -8.78
C TYR A 85 -8.91 -10.99 -8.03
N GLY A 86 -9.19 -11.14 -6.75
CA GLY A 86 -8.42 -12.05 -5.90
C GLY A 86 -8.52 -13.50 -6.36
N GLU A 87 -9.73 -13.95 -6.68
CA GLU A 87 -9.97 -15.32 -7.12
C GLU A 87 -9.27 -15.63 -8.45
N LEU A 88 -9.29 -14.68 -9.39
CA LEU A 88 -8.63 -14.85 -10.68
C LEU A 88 -7.11 -14.78 -10.54
N GLU A 89 -6.58 -13.83 -9.74
CA GLU A 89 -5.16 -13.74 -9.44
C GLU A 89 -4.65 -15.01 -8.76
N GLU A 90 -5.37 -15.52 -7.75
CA GLU A 90 -5.03 -16.77 -7.07
C GLU A 90 -4.99 -17.94 -8.05
N LYS A 91 -6.01 -18.08 -8.90
CA LYS A 91 -6.11 -19.15 -9.89
C LYS A 91 -4.91 -19.13 -10.85
N ILE A 92 -4.61 -17.95 -11.43
CA ILE A 92 -3.48 -17.80 -12.35
C ILE A 92 -2.15 -18.18 -11.68
N LEU A 93 -1.91 -17.68 -10.46
CA LEU A 93 -0.68 -17.97 -9.74
C LEU A 93 -0.52 -19.47 -9.41
N ARG A 94 -1.61 -20.16 -9.08
CA ARG A 94 -1.59 -21.61 -8.87
C ARG A 94 -1.36 -22.38 -10.16
N ASP A 95 -1.94 -21.96 -11.26
CA ASP A 95 -1.74 -22.57 -12.57
C ASP A 95 -0.28 -22.39 -13.07
N LEU A 96 0.41 -21.33 -12.59
CA LEU A 96 1.83 -21.13 -12.81
C LEU A 96 2.74 -22.00 -11.90
N GLY A 97 2.15 -22.79 -11.01
CA GLY A 97 2.87 -23.74 -10.14
C GLY A 97 3.38 -23.13 -8.83
N TYR A 98 2.98 -21.93 -8.45
CA TYR A 98 3.35 -21.36 -7.17
C TYR A 98 2.59 -22.02 -6.00
N ASP A 99 3.29 -22.30 -4.91
CA ASP A 99 2.69 -22.76 -3.64
C ASP A 99 2.68 -21.62 -2.63
N PHE A 100 1.49 -21.20 -2.21
CA PHE A 100 1.27 -20.08 -1.31
C PHE A 100 -0.10 -20.12 -0.63
N GLU A 101 -0.24 -19.44 0.50
CA GLU A 101 -1.55 -19.13 1.09
C GLU A 101 -2.08 -17.80 0.52
N PHE A 102 -3.37 -17.75 0.15
CA PHE A 102 -4.02 -16.53 -0.36
C PHE A 102 -5.15 -16.06 0.54
N TYR A 103 -5.19 -14.77 0.84
CA TYR A 103 -6.19 -14.16 1.70
C TYR A 103 -6.87 -13.00 1.01
N ASN A 104 -8.09 -13.24 0.52
CA ASN A 104 -8.94 -12.17 0.02
C ASN A 104 -9.69 -11.51 1.18
N MET A 105 -9.35 -10.24 1.48
CA MET A 105 -9.95 -9.45 2.56
C MET A 105 -11.27 -8.81 2.16
N ILE A 106 -11.62 -8.85 0.88
CA ILE A 106 -12.88 -8.32 0.35
C ILE A 106 -13.96 -9.39 0.46
N SER A 107 -15.14 -8.99 0.88
CA SER A 107 -16.37 -9.80 0.87
C SER A 107 -17.50 -8.89 0.45
N ASP A 108 -18.26 -9.31 -0.57
CA ASP A 108 -19.45 -8.58 -1.06
C ASP A 108 -19.17 -7.08 -1.35
N ASN A 109 -18.02 -6.80 -1.99
CA ASN A 109 -17.51 -5.46 -2.30
C ASN A 109 -17.15 -4.58 -1.08
N HIS A 110 -17.05 -5.17 0.12
CA HIS A 110 -16.64 -4.44 1.33
C HIS A 110 -15.44 -5.08 2.01
N ILE A 111 -14.59 -4.24 2.59
CA ILE A 111 -13.50 -4.72 3.46
C ILE A 111 -14.11 -5.23 4.76
N SER A 112 -13.92 -6.51 5.06
CA SER A 112 -14.41 -7.12 6.27
C SER A 112 -13.42 -7.04 7.42
N LEU A 113 -13.68 -6.16 8.39
CA LEU A 113 -12.87 -6.06 9.62
C LEU A 113 -12.80 -7.39 10.38
N LYS A 114 -13.90 -8.17 10.35
CA LYS A 114 -13.94 -9.50 10.96
C LYS A 114 -13.00 -10.48 10.29
N LYS A 115 -12.93 -10.48 8.95
CA LYS A 115 -11.97 -11.29 8.18
C LYS A 115 -10.54 -10.83 8.49
N GLY A 116 -10.29 -9.53 8.51
CA GLY A 116 -8.99 -8.95 8.85
C GLY A 116 -8.49 -9.37 10.24
N TYR A 117 -9.36 -9.29 11.27
CA TYR A 117 -9.00 -9.74 12.61
C TYR A 117 -8.76 -11.26 12.68
N LYS A 118 -9.62 -12.07 12.04
CA LYS A 118 -9.42 -13.53 11.95
C LYS A 118 -8.08 -13.87 11.29
N PHE A 119 -7.72 -13.14 10.24
CA PHE A 119 -6.42 -13.27 9.59
C PHE A 119 -5.27 -12.96 10.58
N CYS A 120 -5.31 -11.82 11.25
CA CYS A 120 -4.29 -11.48 12.26
C CYS A 120 -4.16 -12.56 13.34
N LYS A 121 -5.29 -13.09 13.82
CA LYS A 121 -5.33 -14.16 14.83
C LYS A 121 -4.77 -15.48 14.32
N LYS A 122 -5.01 -15.81 13.04
CA LYS A 122 -4.43 -17.00 12.40
C LYS A 122 -2.92 -16.88 12.24
N MET A 123 -2.41 -15.68 11.88
CA MET A 123 -0.98 -15.43 11.74
C MET A 123 -0.28 -15.36 13.09
N ASN A 124 -0.91 -14.76 14.08
CA ASN A 124 -0.36 -14.56 15.42
C ASN A 124 -1.39 -14.97 16.47
N LYS A 125 -1.25 -16.17 17.03
CA LYS A 125 -2.15 -16.70 18.08
C LYS A 125 -2.23 -15.79 19.33
N ARG A 126 -1.18 -14.99 19.58
CA ARG A 126 -1.11 -14.02 20.68
C ARG A 126 -1.66 -12.63 20.30
N ALA A 127 -2.24 -12.48 19.08
CA ALA A 127 -2.83 -11.20 18.67
C ALA A 127 -3.92 -10.79 19.68
N ASN A 128 -3.73 -9.61 20.25
CA ASN A 128 -4.67 -9.00 21.19
C ASN A 128 -5.61 -8.06 20.42
N PRO A 129 -6.94 -8.14 20.57
CA PRO A 129 -7.86 -7.26 19.88
C PRO A 129 -7.59 -5.77 20.16
N ILE A 130 -7.21 -5.40 21.38
CA ILE A 130 -6.93 -4.00 21.74
C ILE A 130 -5.70 -3.48 20.97
N SER A 131 -4.61 -4.25 20.95
CA SER A 131 -3.41 -3.85 20.20
C SER A 131 -3.64 -3.84 18.69
N THR A 132 -4.39 -4.80 18.15
CA THR A 132 -4.74 -4.85 16.73
C THR A 132 -5.59 -3.65 16.34
N PHE A 133 -6.55 -3.27 17.18
CA PHE A 133 -7.37 -2.08 16.98
C PHE A 133 -6.52 -0.79 17.05
N TYR A 134 -5.59 -0.69 18.00
CA TYR A 134 -4.65 0.42 18.06
C TYR A 134 -3.82 0.55 16.77
N TYR A 135 -3.29 -0.56 16.23
CA TYR A 135 -2.53 -0.53 14.98
C TYR A 135 -3.40 -0.12 13.80
N LEU A 136 -4.67 -0.56 13.77
CA LEU A 136 -5.64 -0.13 12.76
C LEU A 136 -5.87 1.39 12.82
N ILE A 137 -6.14 1.94 14.01
CA ILE A 137 -6.34 3.38 14.19
C ILE A 137 -5.08 4.17 13.79
N ASN A 138 -3.90 3.71 14.19
CA ASN A 138 -2.66 4.37 13.78
C ASN A 138 -2.47 4.34 12.25
N SER A 139 -2.81 3.24 11.60
CA SER A 139 -2.79 3.13 10.14
C SER A 139 -3.74 4.11 9.48
N LEU A 140 -4.95 4.29 10.00
CA LEU A 140 -5.90 5.30 9.50
C LEU A 140 -5.36 6.72 9.68
N VAL A 141 -4.73 7.02 10.81
CA VAL A 141 -4.08 8.32 11.05
C VAL A 141 -2.95 8.53 10.04
N MET A 142 -2.13 7.51 9.75
CA MET A 142 -1.09 7.60 8.73
C MET A 142 -1.69 7.93 7.36
N ILE A 143 -2.74 7.23 6.92
CA ILE A 143 -3.43 7.48 5.64
C ILE A 143 -3.92 8.93 5.59
N ILE A 144 -4.65 9.40 6.62
CA ILE A 144 -5.18 10.77 6.65
C ILE A 144 -4.07 11.82 6.57
N CYS A 145 -2.95 11.57 7.26
CA CYS A 145 -1.81 12.47 7.24
C CYS A 145 -1.13 12.49 5.85
N MET A 146 -0.99 11.32 5.22
CA MET A 146 -0.43 11.18 3.87
C MET A 146 -1.32 11.87 2.84
N ASP A 147 -2.63 11.61 2.84
CA ASP A 147 -3.59 12.21 1.91
C ASP A 147 -3.57 13.74 1.94
N LYS A 148 -3.53 14.32 3.15
CA LYS A 148 -3.50 15.78 3.29
C LYS A 148 -2.23 16.41 2.71
N ILE A 149 -1.10 15.75 2.87
CA ILE A 149 0.18 16.22 2.30
C ILE A 149 0.20 15.98 0.79
N GLU A 150 -0.20 14.80 0.33
CA GLU A 150 -0.27 14.49 -1.10
C GLU A 150 -1.18 15.47 -1.85
N LYS A 151 -2.35 15.77 -1.30
CA LYS A 151 -3.22 16.81 -1.87
C LYS A 151 -2.52 18.15 -1.99
N TYR A 152 -1.74 18.54 -0.96
CA TYR A 152 -0.98 19.80 -1.00
C TYR A 152 0.11 19.76 -2.07
N ILE A 153 0.85 18.66 -2.18
CA ILE A 153 1.89 18.45 -3.20
C ILE A 153 1.28 18.56 -4.59
N ARG A 154 0.24 17.80 -4.89
CA ARG A 154 -0.42 17.79 -6.21
C ARG A 154 -0.90 19.17 -6.67
N LEU A 155 -1.35 20.03 -5.73
CA LEU A 155 -1.83 21.38 -6.03
C LEU A 155 -0.71 22.41 -6.20
N ASN A 156 0.53 22.10 -5.84
CA ASN A 156 1.60 23.09 -5.76
C ASN A 156 2.88 22.69 -6.49
N MET A 157 3.15 21.41 -6.65
CA MET A 157 4.39 20.87 -7.20
C MET A 157 4.75 21.46 -8.58
N GLY A 158 3.76 21.58 -9.49
CA GLY A 158 3.99 22.17 -10.80
C GLY A 158 4.33 23.67 -10.82
N PHE A 159 4.35 24.33 -9.65
CA PHE A 159 4.67 25.76 -9.52
C PHE A 159 5.92 26.01 -8.66
N GLU A 160 6.68 24.96 -8.34
CA GLU A 160 7.92 25.12 -7.55
C GLU A 160 8.97 25.95 -8.32
N VAL A 161 9.67 26.81 -7.60
CA VAL A 161 10.71 27.68 -8.18
C VAL A 161 12.01 26.91 -8.37
N VAL A 162 12.29 25.97 -7.46
CA VAL A 162 13.45 25.08 -7.52
C VAL A 162 12.94 23.68 -7.75
N ASP A 163 13.27 23.12 -8.90
CA ASP A 163 12.84 21.79 -9.33
C ASP A 163 13.23 20.69 -8.34
N GLY A 164 12.31 19.75 -8.08
CA GLY A 164 12.52 18.65 -7.14
C GLY A 164 12.43 19.02 -5.64
N SER A 165 12.06 20.26 -5.30
CA SER A 165 11.92 20.68 -3.90
C SER A 165 10.82 19.91 -3.17
N PHE A 166 9.69 19.68 -3.84
CA PHE A 166 8.57 18.89 -3.29
C PHE A 166 8.96 17.43 -3.15
N GLU A 167 9.56 16.84 -4.17
CA GLU A 167 9.96 15.42 -4.18
C GLU A 167 10.94 15.10 -3.04
N LYS A 168 11.93 15.96 -2.83
CA LYS A 168 12.90 15.79 -1.74
C LYS A 168 12.23 15.75 -0.37
N ILE A 169 11.34 16.70 -0.08
CA ILE A 169 10.63 16.77 1.21
C ILE A 169 9.63 15.65 1.34
N GLU A 170 8.98 15.23 0.25
CA GLU A 170 8.07 14.09 0.24
C GLU A 170 8.79 12.80 0.64
N LYS A 171 9.95 12.53 0.06
CA LYS A 171 10.77 11.38 0.45
C LYS A 171 11.13 11.38 1.93
N GLU A 172 11.60 12.53 2.46
CA GLU A 172 11.88 12.67 3.90
C GLU A 172 10.62 12.43 4.75
N TYR A 173 9.46 12.91 4.29
CA TYR A 173 8.19 12.74 4.98
C TYR A 173 7.76 11.28 5.02
N LEU A 174 7.80 10.57 3.89
CA LEU A 174 7.46 9.16 3.81
C LEU A 174 8.39 8.31 4.66
N ASP A 175 9.69 8.58 4.65
CA ASP A 175 10.67 7.92 5.51
C ASP A 175 10.42 8.16 7.00
N SER A 176 9.71 9.24 7.34
CA SER A 176 9.39 9.58 8.73
C SER A 176 8.31 8.70 9.35
N PHE A 177 7.58 7.90 8.55
CA PHE A 177 6.47 7.07 9.06
C PHE A 177 6.89 5.74 9.68
N LYS A 178 8.14 5.35 9.66
CA LYS A 178 8.64 4.09 10.23
C LYS A 178 7.75 3.53 11.36
N ASP A 179 8.24 2.87 12.34
CA ASP A 179 7.47 2.22 13.43
C ASP A 179 6.90 3.20 14.48
N ASN A 180 6.42 4.34 14.07
CA ASN A 180 5.90 5.38 14.95
C ASN A 180 4.49 5.09 15.48
N GLY A 181 4.19 5.63 16.67
CA GLY A 181 2.82 5.69 17.21
C GLY A 181 2.06 6.93 16.71
N ILE A 182 0.77 6.98 17.05
CA ILE A 182 -0.19 8.01 16.60
C ILE A 182 0.34 9.43 16.82
N PHE A 183 0.77 9.76 18.02
CA PHE A 183 1.23 11.11 18.38
C PHE A 183 2.44 11.54 17.54
N LYS A 184 3.39 10.61 17.30
CA LYS A 184 4.56 10.90 16.49
C LYS A 184 4.21 11.12 15.03
N ASN A 185 3.26 10.37 14.48
CA ASN A 185 2.77 10.54 13.11
C ASN A 185 2.07 11.89 12.94
N ILE A 186 1.24 12.30 13.90
CA ILE A 186 0.58 13.62 13.91
C ILE A 186 1.62 14.73 14.01
N TYR A 187 2.61 14.61 14.91
CA TYR A 187 3.70 15.58 15.04
C TYR A 187 4.47 15.72 13.72
N ASN A 188 4.84 14.60 13.10
CA ASN A 188 5.53 14.59 11.80
C ASN A 188 4.69 15.27 10.72
N TYR A 189 3.38 15.01 10.67
CA TYR A 189 2.48 15.68 9.74
C TYR A 189 2.59 17.22 9.87
N PHE A 190 2.48 17.78 11.06
CA PHE A 190 2.59 19.24 11.25
C PHE A 190 3.97 19.78 10.92
N LYS A 191 5.03 19.06 11.32
CA LYS A 191 6.42 19.41 10.98
C LYS A 191 6.63 19.49 9.47
N TYR A 192 6.23 18.48 8.73
CA TYR A 192 6.43 18.43 7.27
C TYR A 192 5.47 19.35 6.52
N ARG A 193 4.24 19.50 6.99
CA ARG A 193 3.33 20.52 6.45
C ARG A 193 3.93 21.92 6.49
N LYS A 194 4.65 22.26 7.56
CA LYS A 194 5.39 23.53 7.65
C LYS A 194 6.53 23.59 6.63
N LYS A 195 7.31 22.51 6.48
CA LYS A 195 8.38 22.43 5.47
C LYS A 195 7.82 22.64 4.05
N PHE A 196 6.75 21.95 3.68
CA PHE A 196 6.11 22.10 2.38
C PHE A 196 5.59 23.52 2.11
N ARG A 197 5.03 24.19 3.12
CA ARG A 197 4.56 25.59 3.00
C ARG A 197 5.68 26.59 2.79
N ASN A 198 6.88 26.26 3.22
CA ASN A 198 8.06 27.10 3.05
C ASN A 198 8.74 26.95 1.67
N ILE A 199 8.30 26.00 0.85
CA ILE A 199 8.75 25.89 -0.54
C ILE A 199 8.29 27.13 -1.31
N LYS A 200 9.21 27.78 -2.00
CA LYS A 200 8.88 28.92 -2.88
C LYS A 200 8.14 28.41 -4.11
N ILE A 201 6.95 28.93 -4.35
CA ILE A 201 6.11 28.60 -5.49
C ILE A 201 5.77 29.88 -6.26
N ASN A 202 5.68 29.80 -7.58
CA ASN A 202 5.28 30.88 -8.47
C ASN A 202 3.97 30.47 -9.19
N LYS A 203 2.84 30.77 -8.55
CA LYS A 203 1.52 30.50 -9.13
C LYS A 203 1.03 31.66 -9.98
N PRO A 204 0.44 31.41 -11.16
CA PRO A 204 -0.20 32.44 -11.96
C PRO A 204 -1.40 33.03 -11.21
N ASN A 205 -1.58 34.36 -11.33
CA ASN A 205 -2.68 35.10 -10.69
C ASN A 205 -4.06 34.74 -11.24
N LYS A 206 -4.14 34.00 -12.36
CA LYS A 206 -5.40 33.55 -12.97
C LYS A 206 -5.41 32.04 -13.06
N PRO A 207 -6.54 31.36 -12.77
CA PRO A 207 -6.65 29.94 -12.99
C PRO A 207 -6.39 29.62 -14.47
N LEU A 208 -5.59 28.60 -14.73
CA LEU A 208 -5.45 28.02 -16.06
C LEU A 208 -6.84 27.50 -16.48
N ARG A 209 -7.34 27.99 -17.61
CA ARG A 209 -8.61 27.52 -18.21
C ARG A 209 -8.40 26.20 -18.91
#